data_41f22c83679750226cb5e51416d0da77
#
_entry.id   41f22c83679750226cb5e51416d0da77
#
_cell.length_a   1.000
_cell.length_b   1.000
_cell.length_c   1.000
_cell.angle_alpha   90.00
_cell.angle_beta   90.00
_cell.angle_gamma   90.00
#
_symmetry.space_group_name_H-M   'P 1'
#
loop_
_entity.id
_entity.type
_entity.pdbx_description
1 polymer ?
#
loop_
_entity_poly.entity_id
_entity_poly.type
_entity_poly.pdbx_seq_one_letter_code
_entity_poly.pdbx_strand_id
1 'polypeptide(L)'
;MKLSRLEPKTVHHRKHGIRLVLALAGALALAACGSMTETLQRGYVLPEGALEQVPVGATQEQVLIVLGTPSTVATVNGEAFYYISQKAQRSAAFMPHEVVDQRVIAVYFDKERRVTRLANYGVKDGKIFDFMTQTTPTGGQELSYLRNIFKNVGVHL
;
A
#
# COMPACT_ATOMS: atom_id res chain seq x y z
N MET A 1 -36.66 -80.45 -1.49
CA MET A 1 -35.32 -79.91 -1.52
C MET A 1 -35.41 -78.50 -2.20
N LYS A 2 -35.45 -77.41 -1.41
CA LYS A 2 -35.74 -76.05 -1.88
C LYS A 2 -34.47 -75.22 -1.76
N LEU A 3 -33.81 -74.95 -2.89
CA LEU A 3 -32.64 -74.06 -2.97
C LEU A 3 -33.10 -72.66 -2.91
N SER A 4 -32.83 -71.92 -1.83
CA SER A 4 -33.02 -70.50 -1.69
C SER A 4 -31.89 -69.76 -2.36
N ARG A 5 -32.25 -68.97 -3.36
CA ARG A 5 -31.36 -68.12 -4.12
C ARG A 5 -31.03 -66.84 -3.27
N LEU A 6 -29.78 -66.69 -2.89
CA LEU A 6 -29.26 -65.48 -2.23
C LEU A 6 -29.02 -64.40 -3.30
N GLU A 7 -29.76 -63.31 -3.27
CA GLU A 7 -29.51 -62.13 -4.11
C GLU A 7 -28.46 -61.17 -3.41
N PRO A 8 -27.49 -60.66 -4.13
CA PRO A 8 -26.54 -59.72 -3.56
C PRO A 8 -27.11 -58.30 -3.58
N LYS A 9 -27.48 -57.79 -2.41
CA LYS A 9 -28.07 -56.46 -2.19
C LYS A 9 -27.06 -55.43 -1.76
N THR A 10 -25.94 -55.21 -2.49
CA THR A 10 -24.85 -54.33 -2.03
C THR A 10 -24.22 -53.39 -3.06
N VAL A 11 -24.90 -53.04 -4.15
CA VAL A 11 -24.26 -52.16 -5.18
C VAL A 11 -24.71 -50.69 -5.12
N HIS A 12 -25.79 -50.34 -4.41
CA HIS A 12 -26.35 -48.99 -4.48
C HIS A 12 -25.68 -47.97 -3.54
N HIS A 13 -25.18 -48.38 -2.37
CA HIS A 13 -24.53 -47.45 -1.41
C HIS A 13 -23.15 -46.96 -1.86
N ARG A 14 -22.43 -47.72 -2.67
CA ARG A 14 -21.08 -47.36 -3.13
C ARG A 14 -21.06 -46.17 -4.11
N LYS A 15 -22.11 -46.05 -4.93
CA LYS A 15 -22.24 -44.96 -5.93
C LYS A 15 -22.57 -43.63 -5.30
N HIS A 16 -23.32 -43.60 -4.20
CA HIS A 16 -23.61 -42.36 -3.47
C HIS A 16 -22.39 -41.81 -2.71
N GLY A 17 -21.59 -42.69 -2.09
CA GLY A 17 -20.35 -42.33 -1.42
C GLY A 17 -19.33 -41.66 -2.34
N ILE A 18 -19.13 -42.23 -3.55
CA ILE A 18 -18.21 -41.68 -4.55
C ILE A 18 -18.69 -40.32 -5.04
N ARG A 19 -19.97 -40.11 -5.25
CA ARG A 19 -20.53 -38.81 -5.67
C ARG A 19 -20.39 -37.74 -4.58
N LEU A 20 -20.56 -38.15 -3.32
CA LEU A 20 -20.38 -37.22 -2.17
C LEU A 20 -18.92 -36.82 -2.00
N VAL A 21 -17.98 -37.74 -2.15
CA VAL A 21 -16.53 -37.44 -2.10
C VAL A 21 -16.10 -36.55 -3.26
N LEU A 22 -16.60 -36.80 -4.47
CA LEU A 22 -16.33 -35.92 -5.63
C LEU A 22 -16.91 -34.50 -5.47
N ALA A 23 -18.11 -34.37 -4.90
CA ALA A 23 -18.73 -33.09 -4.61
C ALA A 23 -17.95 -32.33 -3.52
N LEU A 24 -17.49 -33.01 -2.48
CA LEU A 24 -16.70 -32.41 -1.41
C LEU A 24 -15.31 -31.97 -1.90
N ALA A 25 -14.65 -32.79 -2.74
CA ALA A 25 -13.38 -32.45 -3.37
C ALA A 25 -13.52 -31.27 -4.32
N GLY A 26 -14.60 -31.16 -5.08
CA GLY A 26 -14.91 -30.01 -5.93
C GLY A 26 -15.14 -28.72 -5.12
N ALA A 27 -15.85 -28.80 -3.99
CA ALA A 27 -16.07 -27.67 -3.10
C ALA A 27 -14.77 -27.18 -2.45
N LEU A 28 -13.87 -28.09 -2.04
CA LEU A 28 -12.54 -27.72 -1.53
C LEU A 28 -11.65 -27.06 -2.60
N ALA A 29 -11.72 -27.52 -3.85
CA ALA A 29 -10.96 -26.93 -4.94
C ALA A 29 -11.41 -25.48 -5.28
N LEU A 30 -12.71 -25.17 -5.15
CA LEU A 30 -13.20 -23.81 -5.32
C LEU A 30 -12.81 -22.87 -4.15
N ALA A 31 -12.68 -23.40 -2.94
CA ALA A 31 -12.24 -22.64 -1.77
C ALA A 31 -10.74 -22.26 -1.82
N ALA A 32 -9.94 -22.98 -2.62
CA ALA A 32 -8.50 -22.72 -2.78
C ALA A 32 -8.19 -21.49 -3.68
N CYS A 33 -9.18 -20.91 -4.38
CA CYS A 33 -9.05 -19.61 -5.06
C CYS A 33 -9.11 -18.47 -4.04
N GLY A 34 -8.25 -18.50 -3.03
CA GLY A 34 -8.05 -17.41 -2.09
C GLY A 34 -7.72 -16.12 -2.86
N SER A 35 -8.24 -15.01 -2.41
CA SER A 35 -7.98 -13.67 -2.94
C SER A 35 -6.48 -13.42 -2.98
N MET A 36 -5.87 -13.55 -4.16
CA MET A 36 -4.47 -13.16 -4.37
C MET A 36 -4.41 -11.63 -4.45
N THR A 37 -4.46 -10.97 -3.30
CA THR A 37 -4.22 -9.54 -3.23
C THR A 37 -2.76 -9.30 -3.55
N GLU A 38 -2.50 -8.68 -4.69
CA GLU A 38 -1.16 -8.23 -5.06
C GLU A 38 -0.95 -6.80 -4.61
N THR A 39 0.13 -6.57 -3.86
CA THR A 39 0.54 -5.23 -3.42
C THR A 39 1.75 -4.80 -4.22
N LEU A 40 1.66 -3.65 -4.87
CA LEU A 40 2.72 -3.05 -5.64
C LEU A 40 3.19 -1.75 -4.97
N GLN A 41 4.48 -1.68 -4.63
CA GLN A 41 5.12 -0.45 -4.15
C GLN A 41 5.67 0.33 -5.34
N ARG A 42 5.35 1.62 -5.42
CA ARG A 42 5.82 2.54 -6.46
C ARG A 42 6.47 3.77 -5.84
N GLY A 43 7.42 4.37 -6.58
CA GLY A 43 8.14 5.56 -6.15
C GLY A 43 9.17 5.29 -5.08
N TYR A 44 9.35 6.25 -4.18
CA TYR A 44 10.37 6.19 -3.14
C TYR A 44 10.04 5.14 -2.08
N VAL A 45 11.05 4.36 -1.70
CA VAL A 45 10.95 3.42 -0.59
C VAL A 45 11.79 3.96 0.57
N LEU A 46 11.13 4.41 1.64
CA LEU A 46 11.80 4.91 2.83
C LEU A 46 12.50 3.75 3.56
N PRO A 47 13.83 3.81 3.75
CA PRO A 47 14.50 2.84 4.61
C PRO A 47 14.04 2.98 6.07
N GLU A 48 13.97 1.87 6.78
CA GLU A 48 13.61 1.88 8.20
C GLU A 48 14.63 2.69 9.02
N GLY A 49 14.14 3.57 9.89
CA GLY A 49 14.98 4.44 10.72
C GLY A 49 15.72 5.55 9.96
N ALA A 50 15.44 5.77 8.67
CA ALA A 50 16.16 6.78 7.89
C ALA A 50 15.82 8.22 8.32
N LEU A 51 14.58 8.48 8.75
CA LEU A 51 14.18 9.82 9.18
C LEU A 51 14.85 10.23 10.50
N GLU A 52 15.12 9.29 11.39
CA GLU A 52 15.83 9.51 12.65
C GLU A 52 17.30 9.89 12.42
N GLN A 53 17.86 9.51 11.27
CA GLN A 53 19.24 9.85 10.87
C GLN A 53 19.35 11.24 10.22
N VAL A 54 18.22 11.92 10.02
CA VAL A 54 18.16 13.28 9.46
C VAL A 54 17.64 14.24 10.52
N PRO A 55 18.47 14.67 11.48
CA PRO A 55 18.04 15.64 12.48
C PRO A 55 17.85 17.04 11.89
N VAL A 56 17.10 17.88 12.59
CA VAL A 56 17.05 19.33 12.30
C VAL A 56 18.47 19.90 12.39
N GLY A 57 18.86 20.74 11.44
CA GLY A 57 20.21 21.27 11.27
C GLY A 57 21.13 20.41 10.38
N ALA A 58 20.74 19.21 9.97
CA ALA A 58 21.49 18.41 9.00
C ALA A 58 21.65 19.16 7.66
N THR A 59 22.74 18.92 6.94
CA THR A 59 22.97 19.54 5.62
C THR A 59 22.20 18.81 4.53
N GLN A 60 22.00 19.45 3.38
CA GLN A 60 21.40 18.81 2.20
C GLN A 60 22.18 17.56 1.77
N GLU A 61 23.51 17.62 1.84
CA GLU A 61 24.37 16.48 1.49
C GLU A 61 24.12 15.30 2.42
N GLN A 62 23.97 15.53 3.71
CA GLN A 62 23.61 14.48 4.67
C GLN A 62 22.23 13.89 4.34
N VAL A 63 21.26 14.73 4.01
CA VAL A 63 19.92 14.26 3.57
C VAL A 63 20.02 13.39 2.34
N LEU A 64 20.79 13.79 1.32
CA LEU A 64 21.00 13.02 0.10
C LEU A 64 21.74 11.69 0.34
N ILE A 65 22.66 11.65 1.30
CA ILE A 65 23.35 10.41 1.68
C ILE A 65 22.38 9.42 2.34
N VAL A 66 21.52 9.91 3.24
CA VAL A 66 20.62 9.06 4.03
C VAL A 66 19.37 8.68 3.26
N LEU A 67 18.71 9.66 2.65
CA LEU A 67 17.43 9.49 1.96
C LEU A 67 17.58 9.28 0.45
N GLY A 68 18.75 9.55 -0.11
CA GLY A 68 18.98 9.47 -1.56
C GLY A 68 18.36 10.63 -2.33
N THR A 69 18.19 10.44 -3.64
CA THR A 69 17.66 11.46 -4.55
C THR A 69 16.16 11.67 -4.31
N PRO A 70 15.69 12.92 -4.10
CA PRO A 70 14.28 13.23 -3.94
C PRO A 70 13.50 12.98 -5.24
N SER A 71 12.21 12.68 -5.11
CA SER A 71 11.29 12.54 -6.24
C SER A 71 11.07 13.87 -6.96
N THR A 72 11.07 14.97 -6.20
CA THR A 72 10.97 16.32 -6.73
C THR A 72 11.51 17.35 -5.70
N VAL A 73 11.94 18.50 -6.22
CA VAL A 73 12.38 19.64 -5.42
C VAL A 73 11.47 20.83 -5.73
N ALA A 74 11.03 21.54 -4.71
CA ALA A 74 10.24 22.74 -4.89
C ALA A 74 10.71 23.86 -3.96
N THR A 75 10.50 25.09 -4.41
CA THR A 75 10.78 26.30 -3.63
C THR A 75 9.45 26.92 -3.22
N VAL A 76 8.88 26.38 -2.14
CA VAL A 76 7.63 26.89 -1.54
C VAL A 76 7.96 27.28 -0.11
N ASN A 77 8.03 28.58 0.18
CA ASN A 77 8.48 29.09 1.48
C ASN A 77 9.91 28.65 1.90
N GLY A 78 10.81 28.48 0.93
CA GLY A 78 12.15 27.89 1.07
C GLY A 78 12.31 26.67 0.18
N GLU A 79 13.52 26.14 0.09
CA GLU A 79 13.78 24.91 -0.66
C GLU A 79 13.27 23.69 0.13
N ALA A 80 12.63 22.77 -0.57
CA ALA A 80 12.17 21.53 0.04
C ALA A 80 12.37 20.32 -0.90
N PHE A 81 12.83 19.21 -0.34
CA PHE A 81 12.93 17.91 -1.00
C PHE A 81 11.69 17.09 -0.69
N TYR A 82 11.07 16.52 -1.73
CA TYR A 82 9.89 15.68 -1.59
C TYR A 82 10.18 14.25 -2.07
N TYR A 83 9.93 13.28 -1.21
CA TYR A 83 10.04 11.86 -1.47
C TYR A 83 8.65 11.25 -1.51
N ILE A 84 8.22 10.79 -2.68
CA ILE A 84 6.85 10.35 -2.92
C ILE A 84 6.82 8.83 -3.01
N SER A 85 6.06 8.20 -2.13
CA SER A 85 5.83 6.75 -2.13
C SER A 85 4.36 6.43 -2.25
N GLN A 86 4.06 5.28 -2.87
CA GLN A 86 2.72 4.86 -3.19
C GLN A 86 2.58 3.35 -3.04
N LYS A 87 1.54 2.90 -2.35
CA LYS A 87 1.11 1.51 -2.34
C LYS A 87 -0.14 1.35 -3.19
N ALA A 88 -0.09 0.47 -4.16
CA ALA A 88 -1.24 0.10 -4.96
C ALA A 88 -1.57 -1.38 -4.73
N GLN A 89 -2.85 -1.73 -4.68
CA GLN A 89 -3.32 -3.09 -4.50
C GLN A 89 -4.30 -3.45 -5.60
N ARG A 90 -4.35 -4.72 -5.96
CA ARG A 90 -5.44 -5.29 -6.75
C ARG A 90 -5.96 -6.54 -6.07
N SER A 91 -7.28 -6.68 -6.04
CA SER A 91 -7.97 -7.79 -5.38
C SER A 91 -8.05 -9.04 -6.25
N ALA A 92 -7.92 -8.90 -7.57
CA ALA A 92 -7.91 -10.01 -8.52
C ALA A 92 -7.04 -9.66 -9.74
N ALA A 93 -6.49 -10.67 -10.42
CA ALA A 93 -5.56 -10.49 -11.53
C ALA A 93 -6.10 -9.67 -12.72
N PHE A 94 -7.43 -9.66 -12.90
CA PHE A 94 -8.11 -8.91 -13.96
C PHE A 94 -8.57 -7.51 -13.55
N MET A 95 -8.39 -7.13 -12.27
CA MET A 95 -8.76 -5.80 -11.77
C MET A 95 -7.60 -4.81 -11.89
N PRO A 96 -7.87 -3.52 -12.07
CA PRO A 96 -6.85 -2.49 -12.03
C PRO A 96 -6.25 -2.38 -10.63
N HIS A 97 -5.03 -1.84 -10.56
CA HIS A 97 -4.43 -1.50 -9.27
C HIS A 97 -5.06 -0.21 -8.75
N GLU A 98 -5.54 -0.26 -7.52
CA GLU A 98 -6.02 0.91 -6.77
C GLU A 98 -4.96 1.40 -5.80
N VAL A 99 -4.77 2.71 -5.71
CA VAL A 99 -3.87 3.32 -4.72
C VAL A 99 -4.54 3.26 -3.37
N VAL A 100 -3.96 2.49 -2.46
CA VAL A 100 -4.50 2.28 -1.09
C VAL A 100 -3.77 3.11 -0.04
N ASP A 101 -2.53 3.50 -0.29
CA ASP A 101 -1.77 4.40 0.57
C ASP A 101 -0.79 5.23 -0.25
N GLN A 102 -0.63 6.47 0.11
CA GLN A 102 0.36 7.38 -0.46
C GLN A 102 0.97 8.21 0.65
N ARG A 103 2.30 8.33 0.61
CA ARG A 103 3.07 9.13 1.55
C ARG A 103 3.97 10.09 0.81
N VAL A 104 4.10 11.28 1.36
CA VAL A 104 4.99 12.33 0.87
C VAL A 104 5.83 12.79 2.06
N ILE A 105 7.11 12.42 2.05
CA ILE A 105 8.06 12.94 3.02
C ILE A 105 8.61 14.23 2.46
N ALA A 106 8.51 15.30 3.24
CA ALA A 106 9.05 16.61 2.90
C ALA A 106 10.16 16.98 3.88
N VAL A 107 11.30 17.38 3.33
CA VAL A 107 12.44 17.90 4.09
C VAL A 107 12.63 19.35 3.68
N TYR A 108 12.45 20.28 4.63
CA TYR A 108 12.50 21.72 4.40
C TYR A 108 13.85 22.26 4.83
N PHE A 109 14.38 23.18 4.04
CA PHE A 109 15.70 23.78 4.26
C PHE A 109 15.60 25.29 4.47
N ASP A 110 16.54 25.82 5.25
CA ASP A 110 16.80 27.26 5.33
C ASP A 110 17.68 27.75 4.16
N LYS A 111 18.04 29.03 4.23
CA LYS A 111 18.92 29.67 3.24
C LYS A 111 20.35 29.13 3.24
N GLU A 112 20.78 28.59 4.36
CA GLU A 112 22.06 27.95 4.59
C GLU A 112 22.06 26.46 4.22
N ARG A 113 20.96 25.97 3.59
CA ARG A 113 20.76 24.58 3.17
C ARG A 113 20.79 23.57 4.31
N ARG A 114 20.28 23.97 5.48
CA ARG A 114 20.13 23.10 6.64
C ARG A 114 18.67 22.75 6.86
N VAL A 115 18.43 21.52 7.30
CA VAL A 115 17.09 21.03 7.61
C VAL A 115 16.49 21.86 8.74
N THR A 116 15.35 22.48 8.47
CA THR A 116 14.54 23.19 9.47
C THR A 116 13.38 22.37 9.98
N ARG A 117 12.82 21.52 9.15
CA ARG A 117 11.66 20.71 9.46
C ARG A 117 11.58 19.48 8.57
N LEU A 118 11.09 18.38 9.12
CA LEU A 118 10.61 17.22 8.36
C LEU A 118 9.11 17.12 8.53
N ALA A 119 8.45 16.57 7.52
CA ALA A 119 7.03 16.23 7.57
C ALA A 119 6.78 14.91 6.85
N ASN A 120 5.76 14.18 7.28
CA ASN A 120 5.32 12.93 6.64
C ASN A 120 3.84 13.05 6.33
N TYR A 121 3.52 13.49 5.13
CA TYR A 121 2.16 13.72 4.70
C TYR A 121 1.54 12.43 4.14
N GLY A 122 0.28 12.24 4.44
CA GLY A 122 -0.59 11.24 3.84
C GLY A 122 -2.03 11.75 3.83
N VAL A 123 -2.97 10.89 3.42
CA VAL A 123 -4.39 11.22 3.43
C VAL A 123 -5.05 10.52 4.60
N LYS A 124 -5.79 11.28 5.41
CA LYS A 124 -6.63 10.80 6.51
C LYS A 124 -7.98 11.51 6.42
N ASP A 125 -9.06 10.75 6.38
CA ASP A 125 -10.44 11.28 6.27
C ASP A 125 -10.63 12.25 5.10
N GLY A 126 -10.01 11.95 3.92
CA GLY A 126 -10.07 12.78 2.73
C GLY A 126 -9.28 14.11 2.82
N LYS A 127 -8.43 14.27 3.82
CA LYS A 127 -7.63 15.48 4.05
C LYS A 127 -6.15 15.13 4.14
N ILE A 128 -5.30 16.05 3.69
CA ILE A 128 -3.85 15.93 3.88
C ILE A 128 -3.55 16.09 5.37
N PHE A 129 -2.83 15.12 5.92
CA PHE A 129 -2.48 15.05 7.33
C PHE A 129 -0.98 14.81 7.48
N ASP A 130 -0.32 15.57 8.37
CA ASP A 130 1.08 15.35 8.72
C ASP A 130 1.18 14.38 9.92
N PHE A 131 1.71 13.21 9.66
CA PHE A 131 1.84 12.14 10.67
C PHE A 131 2.99 12.38 11.66
N MET A 132 3.91 13.31 11.39
CA MET A 132 4.96 13.69 12.34
C MET A 132 4.44 14.68 13.39
N THR A 133 3.77 15.72 12.95
CA THR A 133 3.24 16.76 13.85
C THR A 133 1.82 16.47 14.33
N GLN A 134 1.16 15.44 13.80
CA GLN A 134 -0.23 15.07 14.07
C GLN A 134 -1.21 16.22 13.75
N THR A 135 -0.94 16.99 12.70
CA THR A 135 -1.73 18.15 12.31
C THR A 135 -2.16 18.10 10.85
N THR A 136 -3.20 18.86 10.52
CA THR A 136 -3.62 19.10 9.14
C THR A 136 -3.08 20.45 8.70
N PRO A 137 -2.33 20.53 7.57
CA PRO A 137 -1.87 21.81 7.05
C PRO A 137 -3.07 22.74 6.77
N THR A 138 -3.03 23.96 7.27
CA THR A 138 -4.20 24.87 7.31
C THR A 138 -4.29 25.84 6.14
N GLY A 139 -3.40 25.77 5.16
CA GLY A 139 -3.48 26.64 3.96
C GLY A 139 -2.12 27.02 3.39
N GLY A 140 -2.18 27.93 2.39
CA GLY A 140 -1.01 28.47 1.72
C GLY A 140 -0.54 27.69 0.49
N GLN A 141 0.57 28.13 -0.06
CA GLN A 141 1.16 27.56 -1.28
C GLN A 141 1.60 26.10 -1.09
N GLU A 142 2.09 25.76 0.10
CA GLU A 142 2.49 24.39 0.46
C GLU A 142 1.33 23.40 0.35
N LEU A 143 0.17 23.73 0.94
CA LEU A 143 -1.01 22.87 0.83
C LEU A 143 -1.48 22.71 -0.61
N SER A 144 -1.42 23.76 -1.42
CA SER A 144 -1.76 23.70 -2.84
C SER A 144 -0.80 22.81 -3.62
N TYR A 145 0.49 22.87 -3.31
CA TYR A 145 1.51 22.01 -3.91
C TYR A 145 1.30 20.53 -3.52
N LEU A 146 1.10 20.27 -2.24
CA LEU A 146 0.79 18.91 -1.75
C LEU A 146 -0.47 18.36 -2.39
N ARG A 147 -1.55 19.14 -2.50
CA ARG A 147 -2.77 18.72 -3.20
C ARG A 147 -2.51 18.32 -4.65
N ASN A 148 -1.65 19.05 -5.35
CA ASN A 148 -1.28 18.71 -6.72
C ASN A 148 -0.51 17.38 -6.77
N ILE A 149 0.42 17.14 -5.84
CA ILE A 149 1.12 15.85 -5.73
C ILE A 149 0.10 14.72 -5.53
N PHE A 150 -0.80 14.83 -4.53
CA PHE A 150 -1.76 13.78 -4.22
C PHE A 150 -2.77 13.54 -5.36
N LYS A 151 -3.26 14.59 -6.03
CA LYS A 151 -4.19 14.46 -7.18
C LYS A 151 -3.54 13.81 -8.39
N ASN A 152 -2.32 14.19 -8.73
CA ASN A 152 -1.62 13.67 -9.92
C ASN A 152 -1.30 12.19 -9.82
N VAL A 153 -1.40 11.61 -8.65
CA VAL A 153 -1.07 10.20 -8.38
C VAL A 153 -2.33 9.35 -8.11
N GLY A 154 -3.53 9.93 -8.33
CA GLY A 154 -4.80 9.19 -8.31
C GLY A 154 -5.48 9.08 -6.95
N VAL A 155 -5.09 9.92 -5.98
CA VAL A 155 -5.80 10.01 -4.69
C VAL A 155 -6.88 11.09 -4.78
N HIS A 156 -8.12 10.72 -4.50
CA HIS A 156 -9.23 11.66 -4.37
C HIS A 156 -9.19 12.34 -2.98
N LEU A 157 -9.05 13.66 -2.99
CA LEU A 157 -9.08 14.53 -1.80
C LEU A 157 -10.41 15.24 -1.69
#